data_703bb6a3bebf2e561af2c412b5ff048d
#
_entry.id   703bb6a3bebf2e561af2c412b5ff048d
#
_cell.length_a   1.000
_cell.length_b   1.000
_cell.length_c   1.000
_cell.angle_alpha   90.00
_cell.angle_beta   90.00
_cell.angle_gamma   90.00
#
_symmetry.space_group_name_H-M   'P 1'
#
loop_
_entity.id
_entity.type
_entity.pdbx_description
1 polymer ?
#
loop_
_entity_poly.entity_id
_entity_poly.type
_entity_poly.pdbx_seq_one_letter_code
_entity_poly.pdbx_strand_id
1 'polypeptide(L)'
;STEEIFNQIKGDLEDAIATLAWDIPNKDYGRITKAVAKHVRAQVAMWEKDYDKAIKECEDIFRDGTMYSMMPKTEDVFSGADLRNSEVLWSYQFSENLGGGGSGTPLMGHRLAIITTTRYQSNAGCTFEAAQGGYGWGRVYPNTYLFGLYDKEKDTRYEKLFIHKFYYNDPTNANYGKEIPADLYGSSAGYLEKLHPMSK
;
A
#
# COMPACT_ATOMS: atom_id res chain seq x y z
N SER A 1 -9.19 -32.87 6.93
CA SER A 1 -10.38 -32.08 6.57
C SER A 1 -10.09 -30.58 6.70
N THR A 2 -10.95 -29.74 6.16
CA THR A 2 -10.82 -28.29 6.33
C THR A 2 -10.89 -27.90 7.81
N GLU A 3 -11.75 -28.54 8.57
CA GLU A 3 -11.89 -28.31 10.01
C GLU A 3 -10.60 -28.64 10.79
N GLU A 4 -9.94 -29.73 10.48
CA GLU A 4 -8.66 -30.10 11.12
C GLU A 4 -7.57 -29.05 10.84
N ILE A 5 -7.53 -28.51 9.61
CA ILE A 5 -6.58 -27.46 9.23
C ILE A 5 -6.87 -26.18 10.03
N PHE A 6 -8.13 -25.74 10.10
CA PHE A 6 -8.48 -24.55 10.88
C PHE A 6 -8.19 -24.74 12.39
N ASN A 7 -8.44 -25.93 12.92
CA ASN A 7 -8.14 -26.20 14.33
C ASN A 7 -6.63 -26.16 14.61
N GLN A 8 -5.80 -26.69 13.69
CA GLN A 8 -4.34 -26.57 13.81
C GLN A 8 -3.90 -25.10 13.75
N ILE A 9 -4.37 -24.33 12.75
CA ILE A 9 -4.02 -22.91 12.62
C ILE A 9 -4.40 -22.14 13.88
N LYS A 10 -5.59 -22.38 14.45
CA LYS A 10 -6.03 -21.73 15.68
C LYS A 10 -5.13 -22.08 16.87
N GLY A 11 -4.77 -23.34 17.02
CA GLY A 11 -3.85 -23.79 18.09
C GLY A 11 -2.48 -23.12 17.97
N ASP A 12 -1.88 -23.12 16.78
CA ASP A 12 -0.58 -22.49 16.52
C ASP A 12 -0.61 -20.98 16.82
N LEU A 13 -1.71 -20.31 16.45
CA LEU A 13 -1.90 -18.87 16.71
C LEU A 13 -2.11 -18.58 18.20
N GLU A 14 -2.83 -19.43 18.93
CA GLU A 14 -3.01 -19.27 20.39
C GLU A 14 -1.69 -19.42 21.13
N ASP A 15 -0.86 -20.39 20.76
CA ASP A 15 0.50 -20.55 21.29
C ASP A 15 1.39 -19.36 20.97
N ALA A 16 1.32 -18.84 19.74
CA ALA A 16 2.06 -17.65 19.31
C ALA A 16 1.61 -16.42 20.11
N ILE A 17 0.30 -16.19 20.28
CA ILE A 17 -0.26 -15.09 21.07
C ILE A 17 0.15 -15.19 22.55
N ALA A 18 0.22 -16.39 23.11
CA ALA A 18 0.66 -16.59 24.48
C ALA A 18 2.14 -16.25 24.71
N THR A 19 3.01 -16.55 23.73
CA THR A 19 4.48 -16.50 23.88
C THR A 19 5.13 -15.25 23.33
N LEU A 20 4.60 -14.69 22.23
CA LEU A 20 5.21 -13.51 21.56
C LEU A 20 5.04 -12.24 22.40
N ALA A 21 6.04 -11.37 22.32
CA ALA A 21 5.98 -10.03 22.89
C ALA A 21 5.15 -9.07 22.03
N TRP A 22 4.60 -8.02 22.65
CA TRP A 22 3.93 -6.93 21.96
C TRP A 22 4.92 -6.09 21.13
N ASP A 23 6.09 -5.82 21.66
CA ASP A 23 7.15 -5.05 21.04
C ASP A 23 8.44 -5.87 20.91
N ILE A 24 9.26 -5.47 19.95
CA ILE A 24 10.58 -6.07 19.68
C ILE A 24 11.63 -4.96 19.55
N PRO A 25 12.90 -5.22 19.96
CA PRO A 25 13.98 -4.27 19.78
C PRO A 25 14.16 -3.86 18.32
N ASN A 26 14.62 -2.64 18.06
CA ASN A 26 14.86 -2.14 16.69
C ASN A 26 15.78 -3.04 15.85
N LYS A 27 16.78 -3.67 16.48
CA LYS A 27 17.67 -4.63 15.80
C LYS A 27 16.95 -5.87 15.26
N ASP A 28 15.79 -6.20 15.81
CA ASP A 28 14.96 -7.35 15.43
C ASP A 28 13.73 -6.92 14.63
N TYR A 29 13.64 -5.64 14.21
CA TYR A 29 12.51 -5.15 13.43
C TYR A 29 12.28 -6.00 12.17
N GLY A 30 11.00 -6.31 11.92
CA GLY A 30 10.59 -7.24 10.86
C GLY A 30 10.22 -8.64 11.37
N ARG A 31 10.55 -8.99 12.61
CA ARG A 31 10.05 -10.22 13.23
C ARG A 31 8.57 -10.11 13.59
N ILE A 32 7.93 -11.26 13.70
CA ILE A 32 6.51 -11.35 14.09
C ILE A 32 6.34 -11.00 15.55
N THR A 33 5.33 -10.17 15.85
CA THR A 33 4.93 -9.76 17.19
C THR A 33 3.58 -10.39 17.58
N LYS A 34 3.19 -10.25 18.85
CA LYS A 34 1.87 -10.64 19.32
C LYS A 34 0.74 -9.95 18.56
N ALA A 35 0.92 -8.68 18.18
CA ALA A 35 -0.06 -7.94 17.39
C ALA A 35 -0.30 -8.58 16.02
N VAL A 36 0.77 -9.02 15.35
CA VAL A 36 0.65 -9.73 14.07
C VAL A 36 -0.08 -11.06 14.23
N ALA A 37 0.24 -11.85 15.26
CA ALA A 37 -0.44 -13.12 15.53
C ALA A 37 -1.94 -12.90 15.79
N LYS A 38 -2.32 -11.87 16.58
CA LYS A 38 -3.70 -11.49 16.81
C LYS A 38 -4.41 -11.02 15.53
N HIS A 39 -3.74 -10.24 14.70
CA HIS A 39 -4.31 -9.83 13.41
C HIS A 39 -4.61 -11.03 12.50
N VAL A 40 -3.68 -11.98 12.39
CA VAL A 40 -3.90 -13.23 11.63
C VAL A 40 -5.03 -14.04 12.26
N ARG A 41 -5.13 -14.10 13.61
CA ARG A 41 -6.24 -14.78 14.29
C ARG A 41 -7.59 -14.14 14.00
N ALA A 42 -7.64 -12.80 13.91
CA ALA A 42 -8.85 -12.08 13.49
C ALA A 42 -9.26 -12.44 12.05
N GLN A 43 -8.29 -12.50 11.13
CA GLN A 43 -8.56 -12.94 9.74
C GLN A 43 -9.11 -14.37 9.67
N VAL A 44 -8.55 -15.30 10.45
CA VAL A 44 -9.07 -16.68 10.54
C VAL A 44 -10.49 -16.69 11.06
N ALA A 45 -10.79 -15.91 12.11
CA ALA A 45 -12.14 -15.80 12.65
C ALA A 45 -13.14 -15.24 11.63
N MET A 46 -12.74 -14.27 10.82
CA MET A 46 -13.57 -13.77 9.71
C MET A 46 -13.89 -14.87 8.68
N TRP A 47 -12.93 -15.72 8.33
CA TRP A 47 -13.17 -16.86 7.43
C TRP A 47 -14.18 -17.86 8.01
N GLU A 48 -14.14 -18.09 9.32
CA GLU A 48 -15.08 -18.93 10.06
C GLU A 48 -16.43 -18.22 10.33
N LYS A 49 -16.56 -16.92 10.00
CA LYS A 49 -17.71 -16.04 10.32
C LYS A 49 -17.92 -15.83 11.85
N ASP A 50 -16.88 -16.03 12.62
CA ASP A 50 -16.85 -15.70 14.06
C ASP A 50 -16.42 -14.23 14.21
N TYR A 51 -17.37 -13.33 13.96
CA TYR A 51 -17.11 -11.89 13.96
C TYR A 51 -16.82 -11.35 15.36
N ASP A 52 -17.39 -11.93 16.40
CA ASP A 52 -17.14 -11.52 17.79
C ASP A 52 -15.67 -11.78 18.17
N LYS A 53 -15.14 -12.93 17.77
CA LYS A 53 -13.73 -13.24 17.95
C LYS A 53 -12.83 -12.31 17.13
N ALA A 54 -13.20 -12.02 15.89
CA ALA A 54 -12.44 -11.11 15.04
C ALA A 54 -12.37 -9.71 15.63
N ILE A 55 -13.49 -9.17 16.09
CA ILE A 55 -13.57 -7.86 16.77
C ILE A 55 -12.68 -7.86 18.01
N LYS A 56 -12.82 -8.88 18.87
CA LYS A 56 -12.05 -8.99 20.11
C LYS A 56 -10.53 -8.97 19.86
N GLU A 57 -10.04 -9.72 18.87
CA GLU A 57 -8.61 -9.75 18.54
C GLU A 57 -8.10 -8.39 18.03
N CYS A 58 -8.91 -7.66 17.26
CA CYS A 58 -8.57 -6.31 16.83
C CYS A 58 -8.57 -5.31 17.99
N GLU A 59 -9.59 -5.34 18.87
CA GLU A 59 -9.68 -4.47 20.04
C GLU A 59 -8.52 -4.70 21.02
N ASP A 60 -8.12 -5.95 21.21
CA ASP A 60 -6.99 -6.30 22.07
C ASP A 60 -5.67 -5.67 21.56
N ILE A 61 -5.48 -5.53 20.23
CA ILE A 61 -4.30 -4.87 19.67
C ILE A 61 -4.24 -3.41 20.11
N PHE A 62 -5.34 -2.67 20.03
CA PHE A 62 -5.38 -1.26 20.41
C PHE A 62 -5.37 -1.04 21.92
N ARG A 63 -5.97 -1.93 22.70
CA ARG A 63 -6.05 -1.83 24.15
C ARG A 63 -4.73 -2.20 24.85
N ASP A 64 -4.15 -3.33 24.46
CA ASP A 64 -3.02 -3.96 25.16
C ASP A 64 -1.69 -3.71 24.46
N GLY A 65 -1.72 -3.48 23.15
CA GLY A 65 -0.55 -3.15 22.36
C GLY A 65 -0.29 -1.65 22.33
N THR A 66 0.12 -1.06 23.44
CA THR A 66 0.23 0.39 23.69
C THR A 66 1.00 1.19 22.64
N MET A 67 1.80 0.54 21.79
CA MET A 67 2.53 1.16 20.70
C MET A 67 1.71 1.29 19.42
N TYR A 68 0.54 0.65 19.33
CA TYR A 68 -0.29 0.64 18.13
C TYR A 68 -1.46 1.62 18.25
N SER A 69 -1.61 2.45 17.25
CA SER A 69 -2.71 3.40 17.13
C SER A 69 -2.88 3.84 15.68
N MET A 70 -4.07 4.32 15.33
CA MET A 70 -4.28 4.91 14.02
C MET A 70 -3.45 6.18 13.85
N MET A 71 -2.81 6.34 12.70
CA MET A 71 -2.10 7.57 12.35
C MET A 71 -3.10 8.71 12.11
N PRO A 72 -2.79 9.95 12.56
CA PRO A 72 -3.68 11.09 12.36
C PRO A 72 -3.93 11.43 10.88
N LYS A 73 -2.96 11.12 10.02
CA LYS A 73 -3.02 11.37 8.59
C LYS A 73 -2.69 10.12 7.81
N THR A 74 -3.57 9.74 6.91
CA THR A 74 -3.42 8.52 6.10
C THR A 74 -2.18 8.56 5.21
N GLU A 75 -1.84 9.74 4.67
CA GLU A 75 -0.65 9.91 3.84
C GLU A 75 0.66 9.61 4.59
N ASP A 76 0.72 9.86 5.89
CA ASP A 76 1.93 9.62 6.70
C ASP A 76 2.20 8.11 6.88
N VAL A 77 1.16 7.27 6.85
CA VAL A 77 1.30 5.81 6.93
C VAL A 77 2.15 5.27 5.78
N PHE A 78 1.96 5.83 4.58
CA PHE A 78 2.58 5.35 3.33
C PHE A 78 3.72 6.24 2.83
N SER A 79 4.08 7.29 3.55
CA SER A 79 5.11 8.25 3.14
C SER A 79 6.52 7.67 3.06
N GLY A 80 6.78 6.57 3.79
CA GLY A 80 8.13 6.01 3.95
C GLY A 80 9.05 6.82 4.88
N ALA A 81 8.57 7.93 5.45
CA ALA A 81 9.34 8.75 6.39
C ALA A 81 9.55 8.04 7.74
N ASP A 82 8.56 7.32 8.20
CA ASP A 82 8.63 6.45 9.38
C ASP A 82 8.13 5.06 9.03
N LEU A 83 9.06 4.14 8.81
CA LEU A 83 8.76 2.74 8.46
C LEU A 83 8.20 1.94 9.65
N ARG A 84 8.26 2.48 10.86
CA ARG A 84 7.78 1.87 12.09
C ARG A 84 6.73 2.74 12.79
N ASN A 85 5.90 3.43 12.00
CA ASN A 85 4.81 4.22 12.57
C ASN A 85 3.80 3.34 13.33
N SER A 86 2.98 3.96 14.18
CA SER A 86 2.09 3.26 15.11
C SER A 86 0.99 2.44 14.45
N GLU A 87 0.72 2.60 13.16
CA GLU A 87 -0.29 1.82 12.42
C GLU A 87 0.28 0.56 11.78
N VAL A 88 1.60 0.47 11.62
CA VAL A 88 2.27 -0.67 10.98
C VAL A 88 2.42 -1.83 11.98
N LEU A 89 1.68 -2.90 11.78
CA LEU A 89 1.84 -4.14 12.55
C LEU A 89 3.06 -4.94 12.08
N TRP A 90 3.24 -5.03 10.77
CA TRP A 90 4.35 -5.75 10.14
C TRP A 90 4.52 -5.32 8.68
N SER A 91 5.74 -5.40 8.17
CA SER A 91 6.06 -5.09 6.78
C SER A 91 7.17 -5.96 6.23
N TYR A 92 7.11 -6.25 4.94
CA TYR A 92 8.25 -6.80 4.22
C TYR A 92 9.34 -5.75 4.11
N GLN A 93 10.55 -6.09 4.56
CA GLN A 93 11.69 -5.20 4.50
C GLN A 93 12.40 -5.30 3.15
N PHE A 94 12.56 -4.16 2.46
CA PHE A 94 13.33 -4.05 1.23
C PHE A 94 14.50 -3.10 1.48
N SER A 95 15.68 -3.44 0.96
CA SER A 95 16.87 -2.60 1.05
C SER A 95 17.62 -2.61 -0.28
N GLU A 96 18.14 -1.46 -0.70
CA GLU A 96 18.95 -1.35 -1.90
C GLU A 96 20.22 -2.20 -1.84
N ASN A 97 20.76 -2.42 -0.64
CA ASN A 97 22.04 -3.08 -0.43
C ASN A 97 21.94 -4.59 -0.16
N LEU A 98 20.71 -5.11 0.00
CA LEU A 98 20.48 -6.53 0.26
C LEU A 98 19.69 -7.11 -0.91
N GLY A 99 20.12 -8.24 -1.43
CA GLY A 99 19.54 -8.88 -2.60
C GLY A 99 18.01 -9.06 -2.49
N GLY A 100 17.27 -8.24 -3.16
CA GLY A 100 15.82 -8.05 -3.05
C GLY A 100 15.43 -6.58 -2.99
N GLY A 101 16.39 -5.69 -2.72
CA GLY A 101 16.22 -4.25 -2.69
C GLY A 101 16.42 -3.53 -4.02
N GLY A 102 16.80 -4.22 -5.08
CA GLY A 102 16.83 -3.64 -6.41
C GLY A 102 18.08 -2.88 -6.81
N SER A 103 19.25 -3.28 -6.30
CA SER A 103 20.50 -2.70 -6.84
C SER A 103 20.62 -3.01 -8.33
N GLY A 104 20.65 -1.97 -9.14
CA GLY A 104 20.97 -2.04 -10.56
C GLY A 104 19.79 -2.15 -11.54
N THR A 105 18.59 -2.48 -11.10
CA THR A 105 17.39 -2.34 -11.93
C THR A 105 16.18 -1.95 -11.08
N PRO A 106 15.30 -1.04 -11.57
CA PRO A 106 14.05 -0.68 -10.90
C PRO A 106 13.10 -1.87 -10.70
N LEU A 107 13.50 -3.05 -11.14
CA LEU A 107 12.69 -4.26 -11.23
C LEU A 107 12.83 -5.19 -10.02
N MET A 108 13.81 -5.00 -9.15
CA MET A 108 14.18 -5.95 -8.11
C MET A 108 13.62 -5.62 -6.72
N GLY A 109 13.05 -4.43 -6.54
CA GLY A 109 12.41 -4.01 -5.30
C GLY A 109 10.91 -4.29 -5.25
N HIS A 110 10.24 -3.58 -4.36
CA HIS A 110 8.79 -3.62 -4.22
C HIS A 110 8.11 -3.10 -5.51
N ARG A 111 7.33 -3.95 -6.18
CA ARG A 111 6.78 -3.65 -7.51
C ARG A 111 5.41 -2.95 -7.50
N LEU A 112 4.74 -2.82 -6.36
CA LEU A 112 3.40 -2.23 -6.30
C LEU A 112 3.36 -0.81 -6.88
N ALA A 113 4.28 0.05 -6.47
CA ALA A 113 4.35 1.42 -7.00
C ALA A 113 4.51 1.43 -8.52
N ILE A 114 5.41 0.60 -9.07
CA ILE A 114 5.67 0.54 -10.51
C ILE A 114 4.44 0.07 -11.29
N ILE A 115 3.70 -0.92 -10.81
CA ILE A 115 2.53 -1.45 -11.53
C ILE A 115 1.30 -0.56 -11.43
N THR A 116 1.20 0.28 -10.39
CA THR A 116 0.07 1.20 -10.16
C THR A 116 0.32 2.60 -10.70
N THR A 117 1.59 3.06 -10.77
CA THR A 117 1.91 4.36 -11.36
C THR A 117 1.72 4.33 -12.88
N THR A 118 1.16 5.38 -13.46
CA THR A 118 1.00 5.49 -14.92
C THR A 118 2.35 5.58 -15.62
N ARG A 119 2.38 5.28 -16.93
CA ARG A 119 3.60 5.39 -17.76
C ARG A 119 3.81 6.81 -18.29
N TYR A 120 3.59 7.85 -17.48
CA TYR A 120 3.72 9.25 -17.89
C TYR A 120 5.09 9.54 -18.52
N GLN A 121 6.15 8.89 -18.04
CA GLN A 121 7.52 9.04 -18.55
C GLN A 121 7.71 8.55 -20.00
N SER A 122 6.72 7.89 -20.61
CA SER A 122 6.76 7.51 -22.02
C SER A 122 6.33 8.65 -22.96
N ASN A 123 5.81 9.75 -22.42
CA ASN A 123 5.45 10.93 -23.23
C ASN A 123 6.70 11.75 -23.52
N ALA A 124 6.79 12.28 -24.72
CA ALA A 124 7.85 13.23 -25.10
C ALA A 124 7.79 14.46 -24.17
N GLY A 125 8.90 14.82 -23.56
CA GLY A 125 8.97 15.91 -22.58
C GLY A 125 8.69 15.48 -21.13
N CYS A 126 8.68 14.17 -20.87
CA CYS A 126 8.61 13.61 -19.54
C CYS A 126 9.84 12.77 -19.23
N THR A 127 10.33 12.90 -18.01
CA THR A 127 11.43 12.11 -17.48
C THR A 127 10.98 11.43 -16.17
N PHE A 128 11.74 10.44 -15.74
CA PHE A 128 11.51 9.80 -14.44
C PHE A 128 11.65 10.83 -13.32
N GLU A 129 10.63 10.90 -12.43
CA GLU A 129 10.63 11.80 -11.28
C GLU A 129 9.85 11.19 -10.09
N ALA A 130 10.49 11.17 -8.92
CA ALA A 130 9.89 10.61 -7.71
C ALA A 130 8.63 11.38 -7.27
N ALA A 131 8.60 12.70 -7.45
CA ALA A 131 7.45 13.54 -7.10
C ALA A 131 6.19 13.21 -7.92
N GLN A 132 6.35 12.61 -9.10
CA GLN A 132 5.26 12.13 -9.94
C GLN A 132 5.02 10.60 -9.81
N GLY A 133 5.41 10.01 -8.68
CA GLY A 133 5.21 8.59 -8.39
C GLY A 133 6.30 7.67 -8.93
N GLY A 134 7.37 8.22 -9.50
CA GLY A 134 8.50 7.45 -9.98
C GLY A 134 8.26 6.78 -11.33
N TYR A 135 8.94 5.67 -11.58
CA TYR A 135 8.80 4.90 -12.80
C TYR A 135 7.52 4.09 -12.83
N GLY A 136 6.68 4.27 -13.84
CA GLY A 136 5.39 3.60 -13.95
C GLY A 136 5.30 2.61 -15.11
N TRP A 137 4.64 1.47 -14.86
CA TRP A 137 4.23 0.51 -15.88
C TRP A 137 2.77 0.67 -16.28
N GLY A 138 1.95 1.26 -15.40
CA GLY A 138 0.54 1.48 -15.64
C GLY A 138 -0.22 0.20 -15.98
N ARG A 139 -0.10 -0.82 -15.13
CA ARG A 139 -0.77 -2.12 -15.34
C ARG A 139 -2.03 -2.29 -14.52
N VAL A 140 -2.12 -1.57 -13.39
CA VAL A 140 -3.26 -1.61 -12.49
C VAL A 140 -3.73 -0.19 -12.26
N TYR A 141 -5.01 0.06 -12.49
CA TYR A 141 -5.64 1.36 -12.35
C TYR A 141 -6.91 1.26 -11.51
N PRO A 142 -7.21 2.27 -10.69
CA PRO A 142 -8.51 2.39 -10.08
C PRO A 142 -9.57 2.63 -11.17
N ASN A 143 -10.72 2.02 -11.02
CA ASN A 143 -11.86 2.25 -11.92
C ASN A 143 -12.79 3.35 -11.37
N THR A 144 -13.75 3.77 -12.20
CA THR A 144 -14.72 4.81 -11.81
C THR A 144 -15.60 4.40 -10.62
N TYR A 145 -15.86 3.10 -10.45
CA TYR A 145 -16.59 2.59 -9.30
C TYR A 145 -15.82 2.86 -7.99
N LEU A 146 -14.53 2.55 -7.95
CA LEU A 146 -13.69 2.84 -6.77
C LEU A 146 -13.70 4.33 -6.44
N PHE A 147 -13.52 5.20 -7.43
CA PHE A 147 -13.56 6.64 -7.21
C PHE A 147 -14.93 7.15 -6.76
N GLY A 148 -16.00 6.48 -7.17
CA GLY A 148 -17.37 6.78 -6.74
C GLY A 148 -17.68 6.40 -5.28
N LEU A 149 -16.86 5.55 -4.66
CA LEU A 149 -17.02 5.15 -3.26
C LEU A 149 -16.50 6.21 -2.26
N TYR A 150 -15.63 7.12 -2.70
CA TYR A 150 -15.08 8.15 -1.83
C TYR A 150 -16.06 9.31 -1.67
N ASP A 151 -16.34 9.68 -0.43
CA ASP A 151 -16.93 10.97 -0.10
C ASP A 151 -15.82 12.03 -0.17
N LYS A 152 -15.73 12.71 -1.31
CA LYS A 152 -14.64 13.65 -1.61
C LYS A 152 -14.58 14.87 -0.67
N GLU A 153 -15.65 15.16 0.06
CA GLU A 153 -15.69 16.26 1.05
C GLU A 153 -15.14 15.81 2.40
N LYS A 154 -15.25 14.51 2.74
CA LYS A 154 -14.89 13.96 4.06
C LYS A 154 -13.70 13.03 4.03
N ASP A 155 -13.49 12.34 2.91
CA ASP A 155 -12.46 11.32 2.79
C ASP A 155 -11.21 11.87 2.08
N THR A 156 -10.24 12.26 2.86
CA THR A 156 -8.98 12.83 2.34
C THR A 156 -8.14 11.84 1.51
N ARG A 157 -8.42 10.54 1.59
CA ARG A 157 -7.68 9.51 0.84
C ARG A 157 -7.80 9.70 -0.67
N TYR A 158 -8.94 10.23 -1.15
CA TYR A 158 -9.11 10.51 -2.56
C TYR A 158 -8.05 11.48 -3.08
N GLU A 159 -7.79 12.57 -2.36
CA GLU A 159 -6.81 13.58 -2.77
C GLU A 159 -5.36 13.21 -2.41
N LYS A 160 -5.15 12.42 -1.34
CA LYS A 160 -3.83 12.17 -0.78
C LYS A 160 -3.16 10.89 -1.26
N LEU A 161 -3.93 9.87 -1.63
CA LEU A 161 -3.39 8.58 -2.03
C LEU A 161 -3.39 8.35 -3.55
N PHE A 162 -3.99 9.27 -4.33
CA PHE A 162 -3.99 9.17 -5.79
C PHE A 162 -3.28 10.37 -6.42
N ILE A 163 -2.51 10.11 -7.47
CA ILE A 163 -1.94 11.16 -8.32
C ILE A 163 -2.95 11.41 -9.43
N HIS A 164 -3.62 12.55 -9.37
CA HIS A 164 -4.68 12.91 -10.33
C HIS A 164 -4.15 13.60 -11.57
N LYS A 165 -2.95 14.21 -11.51
CA LYS A 165 -2.38 15.02 -12.56
C LYS A 165 -0.89 14.73 -12.70
N PHE A 166 -0.45 14.70 -13.94
CA PHE A 166 0.97 14.59 -14.30
C PHE A 166 1.39 15.80 -15.13
N TYR A 167 2.65 16.17 -15.06
CA TYR A 167 3.18 17.36 -15.69
C TYR A 167 4.39 17.03 -16.55
N TYR A 168 4.57 17.79 -17.65
CA TYR A 168 5.80 17.74 -18.41
C TYR A 168 6.95 18.28 -17.54
N ASN A 169 7.95 17.47 -17.30
CA ASN A 169 9.03 17.75 -16.36
C ASN A 169 10.42 17.77 -16.96
N ASP A 170 10.52 17.70 -18.29
CA ASP A 170 11.78 17.95 -18.99
C ASP A 170 11.93 19.46 -19.24
N PRO A 171 12.92 20.14 -18.61
CA PRO A 171 13.12 21.59 -18.76
C PRO A 171 13.41 22.03 -20.19
N THR A 172 13.84 21.12 -21.07
CA THR A 172 14.14 21.42 -22.47
C THR A 172 12.90 21.36 -23.37
N ASN A 173 11.79 20.85 -22.85
CA ASN A 173 10.55 20.73 -23.61
C ASN A 173 9.73 22.02 -23.58
N ALA A 174 9.16 22.42 -24.72
CA ALA A 174 8.32 23.63 -24.84
C ALA A 174 7.04 23.59 -23.97
N ASN A 175 6.64 22.43 -23.48
CA ASN A 175 5.50 22.25 -22.59
C ASN A 175 5.89 22.09 -21.12
N TYR A 176 7.16 22.30 -20.77
CA TYR A 176 7.62 22.19 -19.38
C TYR A 176 6.69 22.87 -18.39
N GLY A 177 6.32 22.16 -17.30
CA GLY A 177 5.42 22.64 -16.26
C GLY A 177 3.93 22.64 -16.61
N LYS A 178 3.53 22.33 -17.85
CA LYS A 178 2.13 22.18 -18.21
C LYS A 178 1.59 20.80 -17.84
N GLU A 179 0.31 20.71 -17.55
CA GLU A 179 -0.37 19.44 -17.29
C GLU A 179 -0.36 18.58 -18.58
N ILE A 180 -0.06 17.30 -18.42
CA ILE A 180 -0.16 16.32 -19.50
C ILE A 180 -1.65 16.02 -19.72
N PRO A 181 -2.17 16.06 -20.95
CA PRO A 181 -3.53 15.63 -21.22
C PRO A 181 -3.81 14.19 -20.73
N ALA A 182 -4.97 13.95 -20.13
CA ALA A 182 -5.30 12.68 -19.51
C ALA A 182 -5.26 11.46 -20.45
N ASP A 183 -5.54 11.68 -21.74
CA ASP A 183 -5.43 10.68 -22.81
C ASP A 183 -4.00 10.24 -23.12
N LEU A 184 -3.01 10.99 -22.63
CA LEU A 184 -1.59 10.70 -22.78
C LEU A 184 -0.94 10.05 -21.54
N TYR A 185 -1.70 9.73 -20.50
CA TYR A 185 -1.14 9.12 -19.28
C TYR A 185 -0.65 7.68 -19.46
N GLY A 186 -1.01 7.02 -20.53
CA GLY A 186 -0.59 5.67 -20.87
C GLY A 186 0.42 5.60 -22.02
N SER A 187 0.97 4.43 -22.24
CA SER A 187 1.89 4.16 -23.34
C SER A 187 1.24 4.14 -24.75
N SER A 188 -0.08 4.25 -24.81
CA SER A 188 -0.84 4.41 -26.05
C SER A 188 -2.04 5.29 -25.79
N ALA A 189 -2.21 6.33 -26.61
CA ALA A 189 -3.41 7.13 -26.63
C ALA A 189 -4.65 6.22 -26.73
N GLY A 190 -5.64 6.47 -25.87
CA GLY A 190 -6.87 5.68 -25.86
C GLY A 190 -6.86 4.40 -25.02
N TYR A 191 -5.74 3.96 -24.45
CA TYR A 191 -5.74 2.82 -23.54
C TYR A 191 -6.46 3.15 -22.22
N LEU A 192 -6.22 4.33 -21.68
CA LEU A 192 -6.91 4.85 -20.51
C LEU A 192 -8.37 5.17 -20.77
N GLU A 193 -8.70 5.71 -21.95
CA GLU A 193 -10.08 5.98 -22.35
C GLU A 193 -10.93 4.70 -22.45
N LYS A 194 -10.33 3.59 -22.86
CA LYS A 194 -11.01 2.28 -22.93
C LYS A 194 -11.14 1.59 -21.56
N LEU A 195 -10.16 1.76 -20.68
CA LEU A 195 -10.17 1.14 -19.34
C LEU A 195 -10.79 2.06 -18.28
N HIS A 196 -10.73 3.36 -18.50
CA HIS A 196 -11.26 4.38 -17.62
C HIS A 196 -11.97 5.44 -18.44
N PRO A 197 -13.24 5.24 -18.78
CA PRO A 197 -14.07 6.34 -19.24
C PRO A 197 -14.17 7.34 -18.08
N MET A 198 -13.16 8.20 -17.94
CA MET A 198 -13.06 9.26 -16.91
C MET A 198 -13.94 10.45 -17.26
N SER A 199 -14.84 10.32 -18.19
CA SER A 199 -15.74 11.42 -18.50
C SER A 199 -17.01 10.91 -19.15
N LYS A 200 -18.04 10.81 -18.41
CA LYS A 200 -19.35 11.33 -18.83
C LYS A 200 -20.15 11.65 -17.61
#